data_3b6d966ba9c3e76c8ff6e250955800cb
#
_entry.id   3b6d966ba9c3e76c8ff6e250955800cb
#
_cell.length_a   1.000
_cell.length_b   1.000
_cell.length_c   1.000
_cell.angle_alpha   90.00
_cell.angle_beta   90.00
_cell.angle_gamma   90.00
#
_symmetry.space_group_name_H-M   'P 1'
#
loop_
_entity.id
_entity.type
_entity.pdbx_description
1 polymer ?
#
loop_
_entity_poly.entity_id
_entity_poly.type
_entity_poly.pdbx_seq_one_letter_code
_entity_poly.pdbx_strand_id
1 'polypeptide(L)'
;MSPDNAGARLVPGDQPDRVRWNARYAAGFAPSFTPHPLATRSLTLDLPAGPVADLACGPSGTALLGAELGRRVSAVDVSEVALGLLGAEARRRGLGEEITLVHADLSTWSPPPRSYALVVCTGFWASAVFTAAAGAVAEGGLLAWEAFTAEARLARPDLPPEWCLAPGEPASLLPPGFTLLDQSDMPSPEQPLRRQMLARRVH
;
A
#
# COMPACT_ATOMS: atom_id res chain seq x y z
N MET A 1 -10.40 17.14 -14.74
CA MET A 1 -10.20 15.74 -14.33
C MET A 1 -8.73 15.59 -14.01
N SER A 2 -8.37 15.46 -12.72
CA SER A 2 -6.97 15.25 -12.31
C SER A 2 -6.44 13.95 -12.90
N PRO A 3 -5.18 13.92 -13.36
CA PRO A 3 -4.57 12.71 -13.92
C PRO A 3 -4.50 11.54 -12.93
N ASP A 4 -4.66 11.80 -11.64
CA ASP A 4 -4.54 10.84 -10.54
C ASP A 4 -5.71 9.85 -10.42
N ASN A 5 -6.81 10.07 -11.11
CA ASN A 5 -7.99 9.19 -11.12
C ASN A 5 -8.13 8.37 -12.43
N ALA A 6 -7.10 8.40 -13.27
CA ALA A 6 -7.08 7.63 -14.52
C ALA A 6 -6.94 6.14 -14.20
N GLY A 7 -8.02 5.38 -14.39
CA GLY A 7 -8.05 3.94 -14.23
C GLY A 7 -8.84 3.41 -13.02
N ALA A 8 -9.34 4.27 -12.12
CA ALA A 8 -10.25 3.83 -11.08
C ALA A 8 -11.64 3.54 -11.67
N ARG A 9 -12.06 2.27 -11.60
CA ARG A 9 -13.45 1.88 -11.88
C ARG A 9 -14.26 2.05 -10.61
N LEU A 10 -15.56 2.38 -10.76
CA LEU A 10 -16.48 2.42 -9.63
C LEU A 10 -16.46 1.07 -8.90
N VAL A 11 -16.20 1.09 -7.59
CA VAL A 11 -16.24 -0.11 -6.75
C VAL A 11 -17.71 -0.44 -6.48
N PRO A 12 -18.21 -1.64 -6.88
CA PRO A 12 -19.58 -2.05 -6.58
C PRO A 12 -19.89 -1.99 -5.09
N GLY A 13 -21.16 -1.67 -4.75
CA GLY A 13 -21.58 -1.55 -3.34
C GLY A 13 -21.51 -2.86 -2.57
N ASP A 14 -21.64 -3.98 -3.27
CA ASP A 14 -21.63 -5.36 -2.78
C ASP A 14 -20.27 -6.06 -2.91
N GLN A 15 -19.22 -5.33 -3.33
CA GLN A 15 -17.85 -5.88 -3.39
C GLN A 15 -17.44 -6.37 -2.00
N PRO A 16 -17.06 -7.66 -1.83
CA PRO A 16 -16.90 -8.27 -0.51
C PRO A 16 -15.90 -7.58 0.42
N ASP A 17 -14.73 -7.19 -0.11
CA ASP A 17 -13.72 -6.50 0.70
C ASP A 17 -14.16 -5.09 1.08
N ARG A 18 -14.87 -4.38 0.19
CA ARG A 18 -15.48 -3.08 0.50
C ARG A 18 -16.44 -3.19 1.68
N VAL A 19 -17.39 -4.14 1.61
CA VAL A 19 -18.38 -4.37 2.68
C VAL A 19 -17.68 -4.68 3.99
N ARG A 20 -16.71 -5.60 3.96
CA ARG A 20 -15.97 -6.06 5.11
C ARG A 20 -15.15 -4.93 5.77
N TRP A 21 -14.36 -4.20 4.99
CA TRP A 21 -13.51 -3.15 5.52
C TRP A 21 -14.30 -1.92 5.96
N ASN A 22 -15.36 -1.55 5.25
CA ASN A 22 -16.29 -0.51 5.70
C ASN A 22 -16.89 -0.85 7.07
N ALA A 23 -17.38 -2.07 7.26
CA ALA A 23 -17.92 -2.52 8.54
C ALA A 23 -16.87 -2.42 9.66
N ARG A 24 -15.63 -2.84 9.39
CA ARG A 24 -14.53 -2.74 10.36
C ARG A 24 -14.24 -1.30 10.77
N TYR A 25 -14.15 -0.39 9.81
CA TYR A 25 -13.79 1.02 10.09
C TYR A 25 -14.97 1.83 10.64
N ALA A 26 -16.20 1.45 10.33
CA ALA A 26 -17.40 2.10 10.89
C ALA A 26 -17.69 1.69 12.35
N ALA A 27 -17.20 0.54 12.82
CA ALA A 27 -17.47 -0.02 14.14
C ALA A 27 -16.66 0.65 15.29
N GLY A 28 -16.47 1.96 15.26
CA GLY A 28 -15.75 2.69 16.31
C GLY A 28 -14.23 2.53 16.26
N PHE A 29 -13.70 2.19 15.09
CA PHE A 29 -12.25 2.12 14.89
C PHE A 29 -11.60 3.49 15.09
N ALA A 30 -10.62 3.57 16.00
CA ALA A 30 -9.82 4.77 16.24
C ALA A 30 -8.44 4.59 15.58
N PRO A 31 -8.19 5.19 14.40
CA PRO A 31 -6.91 5.08 13.73
C PRO A 31 -5.81 5.82 14.51
N SER A 32 -4.63 5.22 14.62
CA SER A 32 -3.48 5.86 15.24
C SER A 32 -2.82 6.90 14.32
N PHE A 33 -3.02 6.78 13.01
CA PHE A 33 -2.29 7.55 11.99
C PHE A 33 -0.76 7.51 12.13
N THR A 34 -0.25 6.46 12.76
CA THR A 34 1.19 6.21 12.84
C THR A 34 1.67 5.64 11.51
N PRO A 35 2.71 6.23 10.89
CA PRO A 35 3.28 5.70 9.66
C PRO A 35 3.85 4.29 9.89
N HIS A 36 3.68 3.42 8.89
CA HIS A 36 4.26 2.09 8.94
C HIS A 36 5.80 2.16 8.90
N PRO A 37 6.54 1.37 9.70
CA PRO A 37 8.01 1.44 9.74
C PRO A 37 8.68 1.23 8.38
N LEU A 38 8.17 0.29 7.55
CA LEU A 38 8.65 0.07 6.19
C LEU A 38 8.47 1.34 5.32
N ALA A 39 7.32 2.01 5.41
CA ALA A 39 7.07 3.25 4.68
C ALA A 39 7.98 4.37 5.16
N THR A 40 8.17 4.53 6.48
CA THR A 40 9.11 5.51 7.05
C THR A 40 10.51 5.27 6.53
N ARG A 41 11.01 4.03 6.59
CA ARG A 41 12.31 3.64 6.04
C ARG A 41 12.41 3.97 4.55
N SER A 42 11.38 3.65 3.76
CA SER A 42 11.40 3.87 2.31
C SER A 42 11.44 5.35 1.94
N LEU A 43 10.70 6.19 2.68
CA LEU A 43 10.64 7.64 2.46
C LEU A 43 11.90 8.39 2.89
N THR A 44 12.76 7.77 3.73
CA THR A 44 14.05 8.37 4.14
C THR A 44 15.20 7.99 3.20
N LEU A 45 15.00 7.08 2.27
CA LEU A 45 15.99 6.77 1.25
C LEU A 45 15.97 7.80 0.12
N ASP A 46 17.06 7.82 -0.66
CA ASP A 46 17.12 8.63 -1.87
C ASP A 46 16.07 8.16 -2.87
N LEU A 47 15.11 9.03 -3.16
CA LEU A 47 14.00 8.83 -4.08
C LEU A 47 14.05 9.86 -5.20
N PRO A 48 13.75 9.47 -6.44
CA PRO A 48 13.59 10.44 -7.52
C PRO A 48 12.45 11.42 -7.22
N ALA A 49 12.40 12.50 -7.97
CA ALA A 49 11.23 13.38 -7.96
C ALA A 49 9.99 12.59 -8.43
N GLY A 50 8.85 12.82 -7.80
CA GLY A 50 7.61 12.16 -8.17
C GLY A 50 6.70 11.83 -6.99
N PRO A 51 5.46 11.40 -7.28
CA PRO A 51 4.47 11.07 -6.28
C PRO A 51 4.73 9.72 -5.59
N VAL A 52 4.02 9.49 -4.50
CA VAL A 52 3.95 8.23 -3.76
C VAL A 52 2.58 7.59 -3.99
N ALA A 53 2.55 6.27 -4.20
CA ALA A 53 1.31 5.49 -4.13
C ALA A 53 1.29 4.69 -2.84
N ASP A 54 0.26 4.87 -2.03
CA ASP A 54 -0.03 4.08 -0.82
C ASP A 54 -1.22 3.17 -1.11
N LEU A 55 -0.96 1.88 -1.29
CA LEU A 55 -1.94 0.90 -1.75
C LEU A 55 -2.54 0.11 -0.59
N ALA A 56 -3.87 -0.12 -0.64
CA ALA A 56 -4.65 -0.65 0.47
C ALA A 56 -4.34 0.15 1.75
N CYS A 57 -4.35 1.48 1.59
CA CYS A 57 -3.79 2.39 2.57
C CYS A 57 -4.52 2.37 3.91
N GLY A 58 -5.81 2.06 3.92
CA GLY A 58 -6.62 2.22 5.11
C GLY A 58 -6.54 3.65 5.67
N PRO A 59 -6.94 3.88 6.92
CA PRO A 59 -6.74 5.16 7.61
C PRO A 59 -5.35 5.21 8.26
N SER A 60 -4.28 5.01 7.46
CA SER A 60 -2.91 4.92 7.96
C SER A 60 -2.17 6.26 7.94
N GLY A 61 -1.06 6.32 8.67
CA GLY A 61 -0.18 7.49 8.69
C GLY A 61 0.82 7.55 7.53
N THR A 62 0.89 6.53 6.67
CA THR A 62 1.87 6.46 5.57
C THR A 62 1.65 7.58 4.55
N ALA A 63 0.41 7.76 4.08
CA ALA A 63 0.06 8.83 3.16
C ALA A 63 0.31 10.22 3.78
N LEU A 64 0.01 10.38 5.07
CA LEU A 64 0.24 11.63 5.81
C LEU A 64 1.75 11.94 5.88
N LEU A 65 2.58 10.96 6.21
CA LEU A 65 4.04 11.16 6.24
C LEU A 65 4.60 11.54 4.85
N GLY A 66 4.12 10.88 3.78
CA GLY A 66 4.53 11.25 2.41
C GLY A 66 4.22 12.70 2.09
N ALA A 67 3.02 13.17 2.46
CA ALA A 67 2.58 14.55 2.28
C ALA A 67 3.37 15.54 3.16
N GLU A 68 3.64 15.21 4.43
CA GLU A 68 4.47 15.99 5.34
C GLU A 68 5.91 16.19 4.82
N LEU A 69 6.41 15.22 4.05
CA LEU A 69 7.70 15.30 3.36
C LEU A 69 7.63 16.02 2.00
N GLY A 70 6.51 16.67 1.69
CA GLY A 70 6.32 17.48 0.47
C GLY A 70 6.06 16.64 -0.80
N ARG A 71 5.66 15.37 -0.66
CA ARG A 71 5.30 14.52 -1.79
C ARG A 71 3.81 14.57 -2.06
N ARG A 72 3.41 14.56 -3.35
CA ARG A 72 2.04 14.22 -3.71
C ARG A 72 1.82 12.73 -3.46
N VAL A 73 0.67 12.38 -2.90
CA VAL A 73 0.36 11.01 -2.53
C VAL A 73 -0.97 10.58 -3.13
N SER A 74 -1.00 9.44 -3.81
CA SER A 74 -2.22 8.73 -4.20
C SER A 74 -2.49 7.65 -3.15
N ALA A 75 -3.48 7.87 -2.30
CA ALA A 75 -3.92 6.93 -1.28
C ALA A 75 -5.10 6.10 -1.82
N VAL A 76 -4.84 4.82 -2.09
CA VAL A 76 -5.79 3.93 -2.77
C VAL A 76 -6.34 2.90 -1.80
N ASP A 77 -7.66 2.83 -1.67
CA ASP A 77 -8.33 1.81 -0.85
C ASP A 77 -9.71 1.46 -1.41
N VAL A 78 -10.17 0.25 -1.11
CA VAL A 78 -11.50 -0.25 -1.44
C VAL A 78 -12.58 0.29 -0.50
N SER A 79 -12.18 0.77 0.68
CA SER A 79 -13.06 1.29 1.72
C SER A 79 -13.16 2.81 1.66
N GLU A 80 -14.30 3.34 1.24
CA GLU A 80 -14.58 4.77 1.32
C GLU A 80 -14.65 5.29 2.75
N VAL A 81 -14.96 4.43 3.72
CA VAL A 81 -14.94 4.79 5.15
C VAL A 81 -13.51 5.05 5.61
N ALA A 82 -12.58 4.18 5.26
CA ALA A 82 -11.15 4.36 5.55
C ALA A 82 -10.61 5.65 4.91
N LEU A 83 -10.91 5.86 3.63
CA LEU A 83 -10.52 7.08 2.91
C LEU A 83 -11.13 8.33 3.52
N GLY A 84 -12.37 8.26 3.99
CA GLY A 84 -13.03 9.35 4.70
C GLY A 84 -12.30 9.74 5.99
N LEU A 85 -11.87 8.75 6.78
CA LEU A 85 -11.07 8.95 8.01
C LEU A 85 -9.71 9.56 7.70
N LEU A 86 -9.01 9.04 6.69
CA LEU A 86 -7.72 9.57 6.25
C LEU A 86 -7.86 11.01 5.73
N GLY A 87 -8.87 11.28 4.90
CA GLY A 87 -9.12 12.62 4.37
C GLY A 87 -9.48 13.65 5.44
N ALA A 88 -10.23 13.24 6.48
CA ALA A 88 -10.51 14.11 7.61
C ALA A 88 -9.23 14.49 8.37
N GLU A 89 -8.37 13.53 8.63
CA GLU A 89 -7.09 13.76 9.30
C GLU A 89 -6.12 14.59 8.43
N ALA A 90 -6.06 14.31 7.11
CA ALA A 90 -5.27 15.12 6.17
C ALA A 90 -5.67 16.59 6.20
N ARG A 91 -6.97 16.89 6.13
CA ARG A 91 -7.49 18.27 6.26
C ARG A 91 -7.13 18.89 7.59
N ARG A 92 -7.26 18.14 8.70
CA ARG A 92 -6.90 18.62 10.05
C ARG A 92 -5.42 19.01 10.16
N ARG A 93 -4.53 18.32 9.41
CA ARG A 93 -3.09 18.64 9.35
C ARG A 93 -2.73 19.68 8.29
N GLY A 94 -3.68 20.14 7.46
CA GLY A 94 -3.40 21.04 6.35
C GLY A 94 -2.74 20.36 5.14
N LEU A 95 -2.91 19.04 4.99
CA LEU A 95 -2.29 18.21 3.95
C LEU A 95 -3.30 17.74 2.87
N GLY A 96 -4.48 18.34 2.85
CA GLY A 96 -5.56 17.87 1.97
C GLY A 96 -5.27 18.03 0.48
N GLU A 97 -4.46 18.99 0.09
CA GLU A 97 -4.10 19.24 -1.31
C GLU A 97 -2.99 18.33 -1.82
N GLU A 98 -2.20 17.74 -0.93
CA GLU A 98 -1.11 16.82 -1.26
C GLU A 98 -1.57 15.37 -1.39
N ILE A 99 -2.74 15.02 -0.85
CA ILE A 99 -3.25 13.64 -0.83
C ILE A 99 -4.48 13.51 -1.71
N THR A 100 -4.34 12.74 -2.79
CA THR A 100 -5.46 12.29 -3.62
C THR A 100 -6.01 10.97 -3.06
N LEU A 101 -7.27 10.99 -2.62
CA LEU A 101 -7.97 9.79 -2.15
C LEU A 101 -8.58 9.06 -3.35
N VAL A 102 -8.18 7.82 -3.59
CA VAL A 102 -8.62 7.00 -4.72
C VAL A 102 -9.44 5.82 -4.20
N HIS A 103 -10.77 5.88 -4.38
CA HIS A 103 -11.66 4.77 -4.05
C HIS A 103 -11.62 3.75 -5.19
N ALA A 104 -10.90 2.66 -5.01
CA ALA A 104 -10.71 1.65 -6.04
C ALA A 104 -10.47 0.25 -5.45
N ASP A 105 -10.92 -0.77 -6.18
CA ASP A 105 -10.49 -2.15 -6.00
C ASP A 105 -9.15 -2.34 -6.73
N LEU A 106 -8.11 -2.69 -5.99
CA LEU A 106 -6.76 -2.88 -6.53
C LEU A 106 -6.70 -3.99 -7.60
N SER A 107 -7.62 -4.96 -7.58
CA SER A 107 -7.69 -6.02 -8.60
C SER A 107 -8.06 -5.48 -9.99
N THR A 108 -8.69 -4.31 -10.04
CA THR A 108 -9.13 -3.66 -11.28
C THR A 108 -8.47 -2.28 -11.49
N TRP A 109 -7.75 -1.79 -10.49
CA TRP A 109 -7.03 -0.52 -10.56
C TRP A 109 -5.78 -0.67 -11.43
N SER A 110 -5.61 0.24 -12.37
CA SER A 110 -4.48 0.26 -13.29
C SER A 110 -3.69 1.55 -13.11
N PRO A 111 -2.59 1.53 -12.35
CA PRO A 111 -1.76 2.71 -12.15
C PRO A 111 -1.04 3.09 -13.45
N PRO A 112 -0.78 4.40 -13.67
CA PRO A 112 0.06 4.82 -14.77
C PRO A 112 1.45 4.17 -14.66
N PRO A 113 2.02 3.65 -15.74
CA PRO A 113 3.33 3.01 -15.70
C PRO A 113 4.43 4.01 -15.38
N ARG A 114 5.43 3.59 -14.62
CA ARG A 114 6.66 4.36 -14.30
C ARG A 114 6.40 5.79 -13.79
N SER A 115 5.35 5.99 -12.99
CA SER A 115 4.92 7.32 -12.56
C SER A 115 5.15 7.63 -11.08
N TYR A 116 5.45 6.63 -10.25
CA TYR A 116 5.61 6.82 -8.81
C TYR A 116 7.07 6.66 -8.36
N ALA A 117 7.56 7.61 -7.57
CA ALA A 117 8.87 7.53 -6.93
C ALA A 117 8.90 6.43 -5.85
N LEU A 118 7.76 6.18 -5.21
CA LEU A 118 7.56 5.09 -4.26
C LEU A 118 6.17 4.49 -4.45
N VAL A 119 6.12 3.18 -4.55
CA VAL A 119 4.87 2.42 -4.37
C VAL A 119 5.01 1.61 -3.08
N VAL A 120 4.10 1.81 -2.15
CA VAL A 120 4.09 1.11 -0.86
C VAL A 120 2.75 0.41 -0.64
N CYS A 121 2.81 -0.81 -0.13
CA CYS A 121 1.64 -1.59 0.27
C CYS A 121 1.97 -2.37 1.55
N THR A 122 1.15 -2.22 2.58
CA THR A 122 1.35 -2.90 3.87
C THR A 122 0.07 -3.59 4.33
N GLY A 123 0.15 -4.91 4.45
CA GLY A 123 -0.97 -5.71 4.95
C GLY A 123 -1.95 -6.24 3.90
N PHE A 124 -1.61 -6.15 2.61
CA PHE A 124 -2.39 -6.70 1.50
C PHE A 124 -1.49 -7.54 0.57
N TRP A 125 -2.03 -8.64 0.04
CA TRP A 125 -1.34 -9.47 -0.93
C TRP A 125 -2.28 -9.93 -2.05
N ALA A 126 -1.82 -9.71 -3.28
CA ALA A 126 -2.27 -10.36 -4.51
C ALA A 126 -1.15 -10.21 -5.55
N SER A 127 -0.67 -11.31 -6.11
CA SER A 127 0.48 -11.31 -7.04
C SER A 127 0.26 -10.45 -8.28
N ALA A 128 -0.96 -10.43 -8.83
CA ALA A 128 -1.32 -9.58 -9.96
C ALA A 128 -1.24 -8.08 -9.61
N VAL A 129 -1.67 -7.70 -8.40
CA VAL A 129 -1.57 -6.31 -7.90
C VAL A 129 -0.10 -5.94 -7.67
N PHE A 130 0.70 -6.84 -7.11
CA PHE A 130 2.13 -6.64 -6.94
C PHE A 130 2.84 -6.38 -8.29
N THR A 131 2.51 -7.17 -9.31
CA THR A 131 3.07 -6.99 -10.67
C THR A 131 2.68 -5.64 -11.28
N ALA A 132 1.40 -5.24 -11.15
CA ALA A 132 0.94 -3.94 -11.62
C ALA A 132 1.63 -2.78 -10.86
N ALA A 133 1.75 -2.90 -9.55
CA ALA A 133 2.44 -1.95 -8.68
C ALA A 133 3.92 -1.80 -9.06
N ALA A 134 4.61 -2.92 -9.31
CA ALA A 134 5.99 -2.89 -9.80
C ALA A 134 6.10 -2.12 -11.12
N GLY A 135 5.15 -2.32 -12.06
CA GLY A 135 5.08 -1.59 -13.33
C GLY A 135 4.93 -0.07 -13.17
N ALA A 136 4.33 0.39 -12.08
CA ALA A 136 4.08 1.79 -11.78
C ALA A 136 5.28 2.54 -11.17
N VAL A 137 6.28 1.82 -10.66
CA VAL A 137 7.48 2.43 -10.06
C VAL A 137 8.32 3.11 -11.15
N ALA A 138 8.69 4.37 -10.94
CA ALA A 138 9.58 5.12 -11.81
C ALA A 138 11.02 4.60 -11.74
N GLU A 139 11.84 4.95 -12.71
CA GLU A 139 13.29 4.69 -12.67
C GLU A 139 13.92 5.34 -11.44
N GLY A 140 14.79 4.61 -10.73
CA GLY A 140 15.35 5.01 -9.45
C GLY A 140 14.38 4.90 -8.27
N GLY A 141 13.09 4.69 -8.52
CA GLY A 141 12.05 4.59 -7.50
C GLY A 141 12.08 3.29 -6.70
N LEU A 142 11.26 3.23 -5.66
CA LEU A 142 11.19 2.10 -4.75
C LEU A 142 9.83 1.40 -4.79
N LEU A 143 9.86 0.08 -4.67
CA LEU A 143 8.73 -0.78 -4.36
C LEU A 143 8.90 -1.33 -2.94
N ALA A 144 7.99 -1.01 -2.04
CA ALA A 144 7.97 -1.45 -0.66
C ALA A 144 6.72 -2.28 -0.39
N TRP A 145 6.88 -3.51 0.08
CA TRP A 145 5.75 -4.42 0.29
C TRP A 145 5.85 -5.16 1.61
N GLU A 146 4.72 -5.27 2.31
CA GLU A 146 4.59 -6.14 3.47
C GLU A 146 3.28 -6.93 3.39
N ALA A 147 3.36 -8.23 3.61
CA ALA A 147 2.19 -9.08 3.76
C ALA A 147 2.45 -10.26 4.71
N PHE A 148 1.39 -10.97 5.09
CA PHE A 148 1.51 -12.20 5.87
C PHE A 148 2.25 -13.26 5.07
N THR A 149 3.04 -14.09 5.76
CA THR A 149 3.62 -15.32 5.19
C THR A 149 2.64 -16.50 5.36
N ALA A 150 2.88 -17.59 4.64
CA ALA A 150 2.09 -18.80 4.80
C ALA A 150 2.15 -19.34 6.25
N GLU A 151 3.29 -19.16 6.93
CA GLU A 151 3.52 -19.56 8.32
C GLU A 151 2.67 -18.72 9.30
N ALA A 152 2.23 -17.53 8.93
CA ALA A 152 1.31 -16.73 9.75
C ALA A 152 0.03 -17.49 10.10
N ARG A 153 -0.38 -18.45 9.26
CA ARG A 153 -1.56 -19.29 9.46
C ARG A 153 -1.41 -20.27 10.62
N LEU A 154 -0.19 -20.53 11.10
CA LEU A 154 0.02 -21.31 12.33
C LEU A 154 -0.52 -20.58 13.56
N ALA A 155 -0.38 -19.24 13.59
CA ALA A 155 -0.93 -18.41 14.67
C ALA A 155 -2.36 -17.90 14.36
N ARG A 156 -2.74 -17.87 13.07
CA ARG A 156 -4.05 -17.42 12.59
C ARG A 156 -4.59 -18.39 11.53
N PRO A 157 -5.19 -19.51 11.95
CA PRO A 157 -5.73 -20.52 11.02
C PRO A 157 -6.88 -20.01 10.13
N ASP A 158 -7.57 -18.98 10.59
CA ASP A 158 -8.65 -18.27 9.86
C ASP A 158 -8.15 -17.35 8.72
N LEU A 159 -6.84 -17.10 8.64
CA LEU A 159 -6.27 -16.26 7.59
C LEU A 159 -6.37 -16.96 6.23
N PRO A 160 -7.02 -16.33 5.21
CA PRO A 160 -7.13 -16.91 3.89
C PRO A 160 -5.75 -17.20 3.28
N PRO A 161 -5.52 -18.38 2.70
CA PRO A 161 -4.23 -18.72 2.08
C PRO A 161 -3.80 -17.74 0.99
N GLU A 162 -4.76 -17.24 0.21
CA GLU A 162 -4.55 -16.29 -0.89
C GLU A 162 -4.06 -14.91 -0.41
N TRP A 163 -4.12 -14.62 0.88
CA TRP A 163 -3.59 -13.39 1.46
C TRP A 163 -2.17 -13.55 1.97
N CYS A 164 -1.58 -14.73 1.79
CA CYS A 164 -0.28 -15.06 2.31
C CYS A 164 0.74 -15.22 1.18
N LEU A 165 1.93 -14.71 1.44
CA LEU A 165 3.10 -14.90 0.59
C LEU A 165 3.56 -16.36 0.58
N ALA A 166 3.83 -16.89 -0.58
CA ALA A 166 4.53 -18.16 -0.72
C ALA A 166 6.04 -18.02 -0.37
N PRO A 167 6.76 -19.13 -0.17
CA PRO A 167 8.20 -19.08 0.05
C PRO A 167 8.92 -18.31 -1.06
N GLY A 168 9.78 -17.35 -0.67
CA GLY A 168 10.52 -16.49 -1.60
C GLY A 168 9.78 -15.26 -2.11
N GLU A 169 8.45 -15.22 -2.03
CA GLU A 169 7.66 -14.03 -2.39
C GLU A 169 7.83 -12.91 -1.34
N PRO A 170 7.68 -11.65 -1.75
CA PRO A 170 7.39 -11.17 -3.09
C PRO A 170 8.64 -11.00 -3.98
N ALA A 171 9.86 -11.12 -3.46
CA ALA A 171 11.08 -10.84 -4.22
C ALA A 171 11.24 -11.73 -5.45
N SER A 172 10.81 -13.00 -5.39
CA SER A 172 10.86 -13.92 -6.54
C SER A 172 9.95 -13.50 -7.70
N LEU A 173 9.01 -12.58 -7.47
CA LEU A 173 8.09 -12.04 -8.49
C LEU A 173 8.53 -10.67 -9.02
N LEU A 174 9.67 -10.14 -8.58
CA LEU A 174 10.18 -8.88 -9.11
C LEU A 174 10.45 -9.02 -10.61
N PRO A 175 9.89 -8.12 -11.44
CA PRO A 175 10.19 -8.13 -12.85
C PRO A 175 11.65 -7.70 -13.13
N PRO A 176 12.19 -7.98 -14.32
CA PRO A 176 13.49 -7.45 -14.74
C PRO A 176 13.58 -5.93 -14.55
N GLY A 177 14.76 -5.43 -14.23
CA GLY A 177 15.00 -4.00 -13.98
C GLY A 177 14.79 -3.57 -12.53
N PHE A 178 14.65 -4.52 -11.59
CA PHE A 178 14.68 -4.25 -10.15
C PHE A 178 15.93 -4.86 -9.49
N THR A 179 16.45 -4.13 -8.52
CA THR A 179 17.43 -4.64 -7.54
C THR A 179 16.76 -4.80 -6.20
N LEU A 180 16.77 -6.02 -5.65
CA LEU A 180 16.32 -6.28 -4.30
C LEU A 180 17.28 -5.61 -3.31
N LEU A 181 16.79 -4.72 -2.47
CA LEU A 181 17.58 -4.06 -1.42
C LEU A 181 17.51 -4.83 -0.11
N ASP A 182 16.33 -5.38 0.20
CA ASP A 182 16.08 -6.14 1.42
C ASP A 182 14.83 -7.01 1.28
N GLN A 183 14.87 -8.20 1.86
CA GLN A 183 13.68 -9.00 2.15
C GLN A 183 13.91 -9.75 3.45
N SER A 184 13.04 -9.53 4.43
CA SER A 184 13.17 -10.11 5.76
C SER A 184 11.82 -10.44 6.38
N ASP A 185 11.79 -11.50 7.16
CA ASP A 185 10.64 -11.87 7.96
C ASP A 185 10.67 -11.08 9.26
N MET A 186 9.51 -10.53 9.62
CA MET A 186 9.32 -9.68 10.80
C MET A 186 8.58 -10.48 11.88
N PRO A 187 9.27 -11.28 12.68
CA PRO A 187 8.64 -12.05 13.75
C PRO A 187 8.20 -11.10 14.85
N SER A 188 6.99 -11.32 15.34
CA SER A 188 6.50 -10.70 16.55
C SER A 188 5.91 -11.79 17.46
N PRO A 189 6.25 -11.83 18.75
CA PRO A 189 5.66 -12.78 19.67
C PRO A 189 4.13 -12.73 19.75
N GLU A 190 3.56 -11.55 19.45
CA GLU A 190 2.14 -11.26 19.58
C GLU A 190 1.40 -11.18 18.25
N GLN A 191 2.10 -11.25 17.12
CA GLN A 191 1.51 -11.05 15.79
C GLN A 191 1.90 -12.15 14.81
N PRO A 192 1.02 -12.48 13.86
CA PRO A 192 1.33 -13.40 12.79
C PRO A 192 2.53 -12.93 11.97
N LEU A 193 3.36 -13.88 11.54
CA LEU A 193 4.58 -13.61 10.80
C LEU A 193 4.30 -12.85 9.50
N ARG A 194 5.01 -11.76 9.30
CA ARG A 194 4.96 -10.94 8.09
C ARG A 194 6.32 -10.88 7.44
N ARG A 195 6.32 -10.73 6.11
CA ARG A 195 7.54 -10.48 5.34
C ARG A 195 7.49 -9.10 4.76
N GLN A 196 8.57 -8.35 4.94
CA GLN A 196 8.83 -7.09 4.29
C GLN A 196 9.80 -7.26 3.14
N MET A 197 9.58 -6.52 2.07
CA MET A 197 10.48 -6.42 0.93
C MET A 197 10.65 -4.96 0.53
N LEU A 198 11.87 -4.61 0.16
CA LEU A 198 12.21 -3.33 -0.45
C LEU A 198 13.07 -3.56 -1.68
N ALA A 199 12.66 -3.02 -2.81
CA ALA A 199 13.40 -3.14 -4.07
C ALA A 199 13.44 -1.80 -4.79
N ARG A 200 14.53 -1.55 -5.54
CA ARG A 200 14.73 -0.36 -6.35
C ARG A 200 14.61 -0.68 -7.83
N ARG A 201 13.86 0.12 -8.56
CA ARG A 201 13.88 0.05 -10.02
C ARG A 201 15.14 0.72 -10.55
N VAL A 202 15.93 0.01 -11.38
CA VAL A 202 17.19 0.51 -11.95
C VAL A 202 17.10 0.83 -13.44
N HIS A 203 16.04 0.30 -14.12
CA HIS A 203 15.79 0.55 -15.56
C HIS A 203 14.28 0.49 -15.89
#